data_ffe9c30c28620630caf786c5de4c33d5
#
_entry.id   ffe9c30c28620630caf786c5de4c33d5
#
_cell.length_a   1.000
_cell.length_b   1.000
_cell.length_c   1.000
_cell.angle_alpha   90.00
_cell.angle_beta   90.00
_cell.angle_gamma   90.00
#
_symmetry.space_group_name_H-M   'P 1'
#
loop_
_entity.id
_entity.type
_entity.pdbx_description
1 polymer ?
#
loop_
_entity_poly.entity_id
_entity_poly.type
_entity_poly.pdbx_seq_one_letter_code
_entity_poly.pdbx_strand_id
1 'polypeptide(L)'
;MPGNFNWSTKWSLFFLATLTIILLAPFATKAFHIDDPLFIWAAKHVQNHPENPYGFYVNWYDAKMGMWEVTKNPPLTCYYIAFIAFIFGWGEAALHIAFLIPAIAAVLGTYFLARRLCSKPLLAGIMALGMPVFLISGTTVMCDMTMLAFWTGAVVLWMRGLENNDQKILFLSSLLIALSALTKYFGISLLLLLPFYAMIKQRKIGSWLIYLAIPIIVLLGYQWQTYMLYGKGLLLDAGSFATEFRSHQETGRIMHGIMGIAFTGGCLSVILFHLSFLWSKKILIIQFLGLSMLVAGMACLPDIGSFQIHDVDGRKWSFIFQFSLALLAGANILILTATALWKSKMDADNLLLFCWIFGTFFFAAFVNWSINGRSILPMVPAVAVLLVRRIDGMNKSWKNSHILFWPAIPAICLSLLTVQGDFVLANSARDAAAKISSEYDHGAGKLWFQGHWGFQYYMELKGGEPSERNNLNLLPGDIVVIPQNNNYTFSLPEHISRKMIDIKEIPLKAVVSTMNKEAGSGFYSHLWGPLPFVLGRIPMERYGILGIDRGIP
;
A
#
# COMPACT_ATOMS: atom_id res chain seq x y z
N MET A 1 24.09 17.96 32.32
CA MET A 1 23.10 18.46 31.34
C MET A 1 23.13 17.52 30.14
N PRO A 2 22.06 16.80 29.77
CA PRO A 2 22.04 16.04 28.51
C PRO A 2 21.96 17.06 27.39
N GLY A 3 22.96 17.05 26.51
CA GLY A 3 23.06 17.96 25.39
C GLY A 3 21.82 17.95 24.51
N ASN A 4 21.25 19.12 24.25
CA ASN A 4 20.21 19.30 23.23
C ASN A 4 20.79 18.93 21.87
N PHE A 5 20.45 17.76 21.37
CA PHE A 5 20.85 17.28 20.05
C PHE A 5 19.99 17.98 18.99
N ASN A 6 20.32 19.23 18.69
CA ASN A 6 19.73 19.98 17.60
C ASN A 6 20.62 19.83 16.36
N TRP A 7 20.38 18.78 15.58
CA TRP A 7 20.95 18.71 14.24
C TRP A 7 20.46 19.91 13.42
N SER A 8 21.37 20.53 12.67
CA SER A 8 20.95 21.54 11.71
C SER A 8 19.95 20.93 10.72
N THR A 9 19.05 21.71 10.19
CA THR A 9 18.07 21.25 9.20
C THR A 9 18.74 20.51 8.04
N LYS A 10 19.88 21.00 7.54
CA LYS A 10 20.62 20.39 6.44
C LYS A 10 21.06 18.95 6.76
N TRP A 11 21.63 18.74 7.94
CA TRP A 11 22.05 17.41 8.38
C TRP A 11 20.89 16.45 8.60
N SER A 12 19.77 16.94 9.14
CA SER A 12 18.56 16.11 9.29
C SER A 12 18.00 15.64 7.94
N LEU A 13 17.96 16.53 6.95
CA LEU A 13 17.48 16.20 5.60
C LEU A 13 18.42 15.22 4.92
N PHE A 14 19.74 15.46 4.98
CA PHE A 14 20.74 14.55 4.44
C PHE A 14 20.64 13.17 5.09
N PHE A 15 20.55 13.10 6.41
CA PHE A 15 20.42 11.84 7.14
C PHE A 15 19.16 11.08 6.74
N LEU A 16 18.00 11.72 6.68
CA LEU A 16 16.75 11.07 6.30
C LEU A 16 16.77 10.57 4.85
N ALA A 17 17.32 11.35 3.93
CA ALA A 17 17.48 10.92 2.54
C ALA A 17 18.41 9.72 2.42
N THR A 18 19.57 9.77 3.07
CA THR A 18 20.55 8.67 3.08
C THR A 18 19.96 7.42 3.74
N LEU A 19 19.29 7.56 4.89
CA LEU A 19 18.64 6.44 5.56
C LEU A 19 17.57 5.80 4.67
N THR A 20 16.77 6.60 3.97
CA THR A 20 15.76 6.10 3.02
C THR A 20 16.42 5.28 1.91
N ILE A 21 17.52 5.76 1.34
CA ILE A 21 18.28 5.03 0.32
C ILE A 21 18.81 3.72 0.90
N ILE A 22 19.45 3.75 2.06
CA ILE A 22 20.03 2.54 2.70
C ILE A 22 18.94 1.48 2.96
N LEU A 23 17.74 1.89 3.36
CA LEU A 23 16.66 0.96 3.68
C LEU A 23 15.97 0.38 2.44
N LEU A 24 15.89 1.12 1.32
CA LEU A 24 15.13 0.72 0.14
C LEU A 24 16.00 0.21 -1.03
N ALA A 25 17.20 0.76 -1.24
CA ALA A 25 18.06 0.38 -2.36
C ALA A 25 18.44 -1.11 -2.42
N PRO A 26 18.60 -1.84 -1.29
CA PRO A 26 18.85 -3.29 -1.34
C PRO A 26 17.75 -4.08 -2.05
N PHE A 27 16.56 -3.53 -2.17
CA PHE A 27 15.40 -4.15 -2.81
C PHE A 27 15.17 -3.67 -4.27
N ALA A 28 16.14 -2.95 -4.86
CA ALA A 28 16.00 -2.41 -6.22
C ALA A 28 15.82 -3.49 -7.30
N THR A 29 16.26 -4.73 -7.04
CA THR A 29 16.11 -5.87 -7.96
C THR A 29 14.84 -6.70 -7.70
N LYS A 30 13.90 -6.16 -6.91
CA LYS A 30 12.62 -6.80 -6.68
C LYS A 30 11.89 -6.98 -8.01
N ALA A 31 11.35 -8.17 -8.22
CA ALA A 31 10.52 -8.45 -9.37
C ALA A 31 9.23 -7.59 -9.34
N PHE A 32 8.73 -7.22 -10.51
CA PHE A 32 7.46 -6.52 -10.60
C PHE A 32 6.34 -7.38 -10.02
N HIS A 33 5.55 -6.81 -9.12
CA HIS A 33 4.67 -7.56 -8.25
C HIS A 33 3.29 -6.91 -8.15
N ILE A 34 2.26 -7.74 -7.97
CA ILE A 34 0.86 -7.30 -7.87
C ILE A 34 0.52 -6.37 -9.06
N ASP A 35 0.15 -5.12 -8.82
CA ASP A 35 -0.30 -4.19 -9.86
C ASP A 35 0.85 -3.47 -10.59
N ASP A 36 2.14 -3.67 -10.23
CA ASP A 36 3.26 -3.06 -10.97
C ASP A 36 3.14 -3.27 -12.49
N PRO A 37 2.78 -4.50 -13.00
CA PRO A 37 2.60 -4.73 -14.42
C PRO A 37 1.60 -3.80 -15.10
N LEU A 38 0.49 -3.45 -14.44
CA LEU A 38 -0.52 -2.53 -15.00
C LEU A 38 0.08 -1.15 -15.28
N PHE A 39 0.89 -0.63 -14.34
CA PHE A 39 1.58 0.64 -14.52
C PHE A 39 2.65 0.57 -15.60
N ILE A 40 3.37 -0.56 -15.71
CA ILE A 40 4.43 -0.77 -16.68
C ILE A 40 3.85 -0.92 -18.09
N TRP A 41 2.80 -1.71 -18.29
CA TRP A 41 2.12 -1.83 -19.60
C TRP A 41 1.56 -0.49 -20.06
N ALA A 42 0.89 0.24 -19.18
CA ALA A 42 0.39 1.59 -19.49
C ALA A 42 1.54 2.56 -19.80
N ALA A 43 2.66 2.50 -19.07
CA ALA A 43 3.83 3.33 -19.35
C ALA A 43 4.49 3.00 -20.70
N LYS A 44 4.56 1.71 -21.09
CA LYS A 44 5.01 1.29 -22.43
C LYS A 44 4.10 1.83 -23.52
N HIS A 45 2.80 1.80 -23.31
CA HIS A 45 1.83 2.35 -24.25
C HIS A 45 1.95 3.87 -24.39
N VAL A 46 2.10 4.59 -23.26
CA VAL A 46 2.28 6.05 -23.20
C VAL A 46 3.49 6.54 -24.02
N GLN A 47 4.57 5.77 -24.14
CA GLN A 47 5.73 6.17 -24.95
C GLN A 47 5.40 6.38 -26.42
N ASN A 48 4.42 5.66 -26.95
CA ASN A 48 3.98 5.76 -28.35
C ASN A 48 2.65 6.51 -28.51
N HIS A 49 1.82 6.53 -27.45
CA HIS A 49 0.48 7.11 -27.44
C HIS A 49 0.25 7.98 -26.19
N PRO A 50 1.00 9.09 -26.02
CA PRO A 50 0.92 9.92 -24.82
C PRO A 50 -0.45 10.57 -24.60
N GLU A 51 -1.24 10.77 -25.66
CA GLU A 51 -2.60 11.33 -25.60
C GLU A 51 -3.66 10.31 -25.11
N ASN A 52 -3.37 9.00 -25.21
CA ASN A 52 -4.29 7.91 -24.94
C ASN A 52 -3.66 6.84 -24.04
N PRO A 53 -3.43 7.10 -22.74
CA PRO A 53 -2.60 6.28 -21.87
C PRO A 53 -3.11 4.84 -21.65
N TYR A 54 -4.41 4.58 -21.84
CA TYR A 54 -5.04 3.30 -21.58
C TYR A 54 -5.70 2.67 -22.81
N GLY A 55 -5.46 3.17 -24.01
CA GLY A 55 -6.08 2.76 -25.26
C GLY A 55 -5.54 1.41 -25.82
N PHE A 56 -5.39 0.41 -24.97
CA PHE A 56 -4.92 -0.92 -25.35
C PHE A 56 -5.63 -2.01 -24.54
N TYR A 57 -5.45 -3.27 -24.91
CA TYR A 57 -6.09 -4.41 -24.25
C TYR A 57 -5.06 -5.23 -23.45
N VAL A 58 -5.51 -5.76 -22.32
CA VAL A 58 -4.76 -6.69 -21.46
C VAL A 58 -5.64 -7.88 -21.11
N ASN A 59 -5.06 -9.03 -20.84
CA ASN A 59 -5.78 -10.12 -20.19
C ASN A 59 -5.85 -9.81 -18.68
N TRP A 60 -7.09 -9.64 -18.17
CA TRP A 60 -7.32 -9.42 -16.75
C TRP A 60 -8.69 -9.99 -16.38
N TYR A 61 -8.86 -10.46 -15.17
CA TYR A 61 -10.06 -11.22 -14.76
C TYR A 61 -10.38 -12.39 -15.69
N ASP A 62 -9.34 -13.10 -16.16
CA ASP A 62 -9.43 -14.23 -17.07
C ASP A 62 -10.09 -13.92 -18.43
N ALA A 63 -10.04 -12.67 -18.87
CA ALA A 63 -10.58 -12.20 -20.13
C ALA A 63 -9.75 -11.05 -20.72
N LYS A 64 -9.76 -10.93 -22.05
CA LYS A 64 -9.16 -9.77 -22.74
C LYS A 64 -10.05 -8.55 -22.58
N MET A 65 -9.54 -7.52 -21.91
CA MET A 65 -10.27 -6.30 -21.54
C MET A 65 -9.49 -5.04 -21.93
N GLY A 66 -10.21 -3.94 -22.16
CA GLY A 66 -9.57 -2.63 -22.31
C GLY A 66 -8.87 -2.19 -21.02
N MET A 67 -7.66 -1.67 -21.14
CA MET A 67 -6.91 -1.21 -19.95
C MET A 67 -7.67 -0.14 -19.16
N TRP A 68 -8.52 0.67 -19.82
CA TRP A 68 -9.38 1.67 -19.17
C TRP A 68 -10.49 1.05 -18.29
N GLU A 69 -10.80 -0.23 -18.49
CA GLU A 69 -11.75 -0.97 -17.63
C GLU A 69 -11.05 -1.61 -16.44
N VAL A 70 -9.79 -1.99 -16.62
CA VAL A 70 -8.98 -2.66 -15.60
C VAL A 70 -8.42 -1.66 -14.59
N THR A 71 -7.76 -0.59 -15.06
CA THR A 71 -7.13 0.37 -14.17
C THR A 71 -8.14 1.22 -13.42
N LYS A 72 -7.90 1.43 -12.12
CA LYS A 72 -8.69 2.30 -11.26
C LYS A 72 -7.81 3.40 -10.64
N ASN A 73 -6.74 3.78 -11.34
CA ASN A 73 -5.85 4.88 -10.96
C ASN A 73 -5.62 5.81 -12.16
N PRO A 74 -5.40 7.11 -11.94
CA PRO A 74 -5.04 8.05 -13.00
C PRO A 74 -3.62 7.79 -13.53
N PRO A 75 -3.27 8.31 -14.74
CA PRO A 75 -2.07 7.88 -15.46
C PRO A 75 -0.77 8.60 -15.08
N LEU A 76 -0.75 9.57 -14.16
CA LEU A 76 0.44 10.40 -13.94
C LEU A 76 1.69 9.58 -13.60
N THR A 77 1.52 8.52 -12.80
CA THR A 77 2.63 7.59 -12.49
C THR A 77 3.11 6.84 -13.74
N CYS A 78 2.22 6.50 -14.67
CA CYS A 78 2.60 5.83 -15.91
C CYS A 78 3.48 6.75 -16.78
N TYR A 79 3.21 8.06 -16.83
CA TYR A 79 4.08 9.02 -17.50
C TYR A 79 5.44 9.16 -16.82
N TYR A 80 5.48 9.14 -15.48
CA TYR A 80 6.74 9.12 -14.73
C TYR A 80 7.57 7.89 -15.06
N ILE A 81 6.97 6.70 -15.05
CA ILE A 81 7.63 5.44 -15.41
C ILE A 81 8.12 5.48 -16.86
N ALA A 82 7.27 5.94 -17.81
CA ALA A 82 7.63 6.07 -19.22
C ALA A 82 8.85 6.97 -19.43
N PHE A 83 8.91 8.12 -18.74
CA PHE A 83 10.04 9.03 -18.77
C PHE A 83 11.33 8.40 -18.21
N ILE A 84 11.25 7.72 -17.07
CA ILE A 84 12.41 7.03 -16.48
C ILE A 84 12.88 5.90 -17.39
N ALA A 85 11.96 5.09 -17.91
CA ALA A 85 12.29 3.99 -18.80
C ALA A 85 12.87 4.44 -20.14
N PHE A 86 12.49 5.62 -20.64
CA PHE A 86 13.09 6.22 -21.82
C PHE A 86 14.60 6.52 -21.63
N ILE A 87 15.00 6.90 -20.42
CA ILE A 87 16.41 7.27 -20.11
C ILE A 87 17.21 6.04 -19.66
N PHE A 88 16.65 5.20 -18.78
CA PHE A 88 17.39 4.15 -18.05
C PHE A 88 16.93 2.72 -18.41
N GLY A 89 15.95 2.57 -19.31
CA GLY A 89 15.41 1.28 -19.71
C GLY A 89 14.36 0.72 -18.75
N TRP A 90 13.78 -0.43 -19.13
CA TRP A 90 12.66 -1.10 -18.47
C TRP A 90 13.07 -2.08 -17.37
N GLY A 91 14.34 -2.05 -16.96
CA GLY A 91 14.87 -2.95 -15.94
C GLY A 91 14.27 -2.67 -14.56
N GLU A 92 14.06 -3.74 -13.79
CA GLU A 92 13.55 -3.66 -12.41
C GLU A 92 14.36 -2.67 -11.56
N ALA A 93 15.70 -2.78 -11.59
CA ALA A 93 16.57 -1.93 -10.81
C ALA A 93 16.45 -0.44 -11.18
N ALA A 94 16.34 -0.12 -12.48
CA ALA A 94 16.22 1.26 -12.94
C ALA A 94 14.93 1.90 -12.42
N LEU A 95 13.81 1.19 -12.52
CA LEU A 95 12.51 1.68 -12.09
C LEU A 95 12.43 1.79 -10.56
N HIS A 96 12.85 0.76 -9.80
CA HIS A 96 12.84 0.83 -8.33
C HIS A 96 13.76 1.92 -7.78
N ILE A 97 14.96 2.14 -8.38
CA ILE A 97 15.84 3.25 -7.98
C ILE A 97 15.17 4.60 -8.24
N ALA A 98 14.47 4.76 -9.36
CA ALA A 98 13.74 6.00 -9.64
C ALA A 98 12.64 6.26 -8.59
N PHE A 99 11.98 5.22 -8.08
CA PHE A 99 10.95 5.35 -7.04
C PHE A 99 11.52 5.69 -5.65
N LEU A 100 12.84 5.68 -5.45
CA LEU A 100 13.47 6.29 -4.26
C LEU A 100 13.21 7.80 -4.19
N ILE A 101 13.07 8.48 -5.33
CA ILE A 101 12.82 9.94 -5.37
C ILE A 101 11.51 10.29 -4.66
N PRO A 102 10.34 9.74 -5.03
CA PRO A 102 9.11 10.02 -4.29
C PRO A 102 9.14 9.50 -2.85
N ALA A 103 9.83 8.39 -2.54
CA ALA A 103 9.97 7.91 -1.17
C ALA A 103 10.75 8.91 -0.30
N ILE A 104 11.88 9.43 -0.78
CA ILE A 104 12.65 10.50 -0.11
C ILE A 104 11.77 11.74 0.04
N ALA A 105 11.07 12.18 -1.01
CA ALA A 105 10.20 13.34 -0.95
C ALA A 105 9.10 13.21 0.11
N ALA A 106 8.49 12.03 0.26
CA ALA A 106 7.47 11.75 1.27
C ALA A 106 8.04 11.81 2.71
N VAL A 107 9.23 11.26 2.94
CA VAL A 107 9.91 11.35 4.26
C VAL A 107 10.28 12.79 4.58
N LEU A 108 10.86 13.52 3.62
CA LEU A 108 11.21 14.93 3.81
C LEU A 108 9.96 15.80 4.00
N GLY A 109 8.86 15.50 3.28
CA GLY A 109 7.55 16.11 3.51
C GLY A 109 7.05 15.89 4.94
N THR A 110 7.18 14.64 5.45
CA THR A 110 6.86 14.30 6.85
C THR A 110 7.72 15.10 7.84
N TYR A 111 9.03 15.23 7.58
CA TYR A 111 9.93 16.04 8.39
C TYR A 111 9.50 17.52 8.41
N PHE A 112 9.19 18.12 7.24
CA PHE A 112 8.75 19.51 7.18
C PHE A 112 7.39 19.75 7.85
N LEU A 113 6.47 18.79 7.74
CA LEU A 113 5.21 18.81 8.48
C LEU A 113 5.47 18.78 9.98
N ALA A 114 6.34 17.86 10.43
CA ALA A 114 6.73 17.72 11.82
C ALA A 114 7.41 18.97 12.38
N ARG A 115 8.25 19.67 11.59
CA ARG A 115 8.87 20.95 11.99
C ARG A 115 7.87 22.04 12.36
N ARG A 116 6.66 21.97 11.80
CA ARG A 116 5.59 22.94 12.10
C ARG A 116 4.78 22.53 13.31
N LEU A 117 4.68 21.24 13.57
CA LEU A 117 3.70 20.68 14.49
C LEU A 117 4.31 20.10 15.78
N CYS A 118 5.60 19.82 15.82
CA CYS A 118 6.27 19.22 16.98
C CYS A 118 7.75 19.62 17.11
N SER A 119 8.36 19.31 18.27
CA SER A 119 9.72 19.74 18.62
C SER A 119 10.84 18.85 18.05
N LYS A 120 10.52 17.61 17.61
CA LYS A 120 11.50 16.60 17.15
C LYS A 120 11.17 16.08 15.75
N PRO A 121 11.33 16.92 14.72
CA PRO A 121 10.95 16.56 13.36
C PRO A 121 11.77 15.38 12.79
N LEU A 122 13.04 15.24 13.18
CA LEU A 122 13.87 14.11 12.79
C LEU A 122 13.29 12.77 13.28
N LEU A 123 12.82 12.73 14.52
CA LEU A 123 12.19 11.53 15.08
C LEU A 123 10.93 11.14 14.29
N ALA A 124 10.11 12.10 13.86
CA ALA A 124 8.94 11.83 13.05
C ALA A 124 9.32 11.22 11.68
N GLY A 125 10.36 11.74 11.01
CA GLY A 125 10.88 11.15 9.77
C GLY A 125 11.38 9.71 9.95
N ILE A 126 12.10 9.44 11.04
CA ILE A 126 12.59 8.09 11.37
C ILE A 126 11.41 7.16 11.72
N MET A 127 10.41 7.62 12.47
CA MET A 127 9.21 6.85 12.77
C MET A 127 8.45 6.48 11.48
N ALA A 128 8.37 7.39 10.50
CA ALA A 128 7.75 7.10 9.21
C ALA A 128 8.47 5.96 8.49
N LEU A 129 9.80 5.95 8.47
CA LEU A 129 10.62 4.86 7.93
C LEU A 129 10.50 3.56 8.72
N GLY A 130 10.19 3.63 10.00
CA GLY A 130 9.94 2.45 10.86
C GLY A 130 8.55 1.85 10.70
N MET A 131 7.72 2.31 9.76
CA MET A 131 6.39 1.77 9.50
C MET A 131 6.44 0.78 8.33
N PRO A 132 6.03 -0.50 8.52
CA PRO A 132 6.09 -1.52 7.46
C PRO A 132 5.43 -1.10 6.15
N VAL A 133 4.28 -0.44 6.22
CA VAL A 133 3.56 0.04 5.03
C VAL A 133 4.38 1.03 4.20
N PHE A 134 5.22 1.87 4.83
CA PHE A 134 6.06 2.82 4.11
C PHE A 134 7.15 2.11 3.32
N LEU A 135 7.87 1.17 3.95
CA LEU A 135 8.96 0.47 3.28
C LEU A 135 8.46 -0.47 2.18
N ILE A 136 7.36 -1.23 2.41
CA ILE A 136 6.78 -2.08 1.35
C ILE A 136 6.35 -1.21 0.15
N SER A 137 5.59 -0.13 0.38
CA SER A 137 5.15 0.74 -0.71
C SER A 137 6.30 1.47 -1.40
N GLY A 138 7.41 1.72 -0.68
CA GLY A 138 8.64 2.30 -1.24
C GLY A 138 9.42 1.36 -2.15
N THR A 139 9.13 0.06 -2.11
CA THR A 139 9.72 -0.98 -2.98
C THR A 139 8.75 -1.47 -4.05
N THR A 140 7.77 -0.69 -4.46
CA THR A 140 6.84 -0.98 -5.57
C THR A 140 6.94 0.09 -6.64
N VAL A 141 6.63 -0.28 -7.89
CA VAL A 141 6.58 0.63 -9.05
C VAL A 141 5.12 1.07 -9.28
N MET A 142 4.44 1.46 -8.21
CA MET A 142 3.03 1.84 -8.19
C MET A 142 2.85 3.32 -7.82
N CYS A 143 1.63 3.82 -7.98
CA CYS A 143 1.28 5.23 -7.76
C CYS A 143 1.33 5.70 -6.29
N ASP A 144 1.38 4.80 -5.31
CA ASP A 144 1.13 5.09 -3.90
C ASP A 144 2.15 6.05 -3.29
N MET A 145 3.44 5.80 -3.52
CA MET A 145 4.52 6.61 -2.97
C MET A 145 4.61 7.98 -3.66
N THR A 146 4.39 8.03 -4.97
CA THR A 146 4.36 9.28 -5.74
C THR A 146 3.20 10.17 -5.29
N MET A 147 2.02 9.57 -5.08
CA MET A 147 0.86 10.26 -4.52
C MET A 147 1.17 10.81 -3.14
N LEU A 148 1.76 10.02 -2.24
CA LEU A 148 2.10 10.45 -0.88
C LEU A 148 3.10 11.62 -0.87
N ALA A 149 4.07 11.63 -1.79
CA ALA A 149 5.03 12.73 -1.93
C ALA A 149 4.32 14.04 -2.29
N PHE A 150 3.48 14.04 -3.32
CA PHE A 150 2.68 15.22 -3.69
C PHE A 150 1.71 15.62 -2.57
N TRP A 151 1.07 14.64 -1.93
CA TRP A 151 0.09 14.86 -0.89
C TRP A 151 0.70 15.55 0.33
N THR A 152 1.84 15.05 0.84
CA THR A 152 2.55 15.67 1.97
C THR A 152 3.12 17.04 1.62
N GLY A 153 3.66 17.18 0.41
CA GLY A 153 4.12 18.47 -0.11
C GLY A 153 3.00 19.50 -0.18
N ALA A 154 1.82 19.11 -0.68
CA ALA A 154 0.64 19.98 -0.74
C ALA A 154 0.23 20.47 0.66
N VAL A 155 0.14 19.56 1.65
CA VAL A 155 -0.21 19.94 3.03
C VAL A 155 0.79 20.93 3.62
N VAL A 156 2.10 20.67 3.49
CA VAL A 156 3.16 21.54 4.02
C VAL A 156 3.10 22.93 3.39
N LEU A 157 2.95 22.99 2.06
CA LEU A 157 2.88 24.28 1.36
C LEU A 157 1.57 25.02 1.65
N TRP A 158 0.43 24.30 1.75
CA TRP A 158 -0.84 24.92 2.12
C TRP A 158 -0.77 25.59 3.48
N MET A 159 -0.27 24.89 4.49
CA MET A 159 -0.08 25.45 5.83
C MET A 159 0.82 26.69 5.80
N ARG A 160 1.95 26.62 5.06
CA ARG A 160 2.88 27.75 4.92
C ARG A 160 2.26 28.94 4.21
N GLY A 161 1.52 28.68 3.11
CA GLY A 161 0.84 29.72 2.36
C GLY A 161 -0.21 30.47 3.17
N LEU A 162 -0.98 29.71 4.00
CA LEU A 162 -1.96 30.32 4.91
C LEU A 162 -1.31 31.16 6.00
N GLU A 163 -0.23 30.69 6.61
CA GLU A 163 0.46 31.41 7.69
C GLU A 163 1.13 32.68 7.21
N ASN A 164 1.75 32.66 6.03
CA ASN A 164 2.47 33.79 5.47
C ASN A 164 1.58 34.67 4.57
N ASN A 165 0.33 34.29 4.34
CA ASN A 165 -0.59 34.89 3.36
C ASN A 165 0.06 34.99 1.96
N ASP A 166 0.81 33.93 1.57
CA ASP A 166 1.59 33.88 0.34
C ASP A 166 0.82 33.15 -0.76
N GLN A 167 0.34 33.93 -1.73
CA GLN A 167 -0.48 33.47 -2.85
C GLN A 167 0.30 32.50 -3.76
N LYS A 168 1.61 32.71 -3.97
CA LYS A 168 2.45 31.84 -4.81
C LYS A 168 2.61 30.47 -4.18
N ILE A 169 2.77 30.41 -2.87
CA ILE A 169 2.85 29.14 -2.14
C ILE A 169 1.51 28.40 -2.15
N LEU A 170 0.38 29.11 -2.02
CA LEU A 170 -0.95 28.51 -2.16
C LEU A 170 -1.20 27.97 -3.56
N PHE A 171 -0.80 28.70 -4.60
CA PHE A 171 -0.87 28.24 -6.00
C PHE A 171 -0.06 26.96 -6.19
N LEU A 172 1.19 26.92 -5.72
CA LEU A 172 2.05 25.73 -5.81
C LEU A 172 1.45 24.53 -5.06
N SER A 173 0.88 24.77 -3.88
CA SER A 173 0.15 23.75 -3.14
C SER A 173 -1.01 23.17 -3.94
N SER A 174 -1.79 24.02 -4.61
CA SER A 174 -2.92 23.59 -5.45
C SER A 174 -2.48 22.73 -6.64
N LEU A 175 -1.35 23.04 -7.25
CA LEU A 175 -0.75 22.20 -8.28
C LEU A 175 -0.38 20.82 -7.71
N LEU A 176 0.20 20.77 -6.51
CA LEU A 176 0.51 19.49 -5.87
C LEU A 176 -0.75 18.71 -5.50
N ILE A 177 -1.86 19.36 -5.13
CA ILE A 177 -3.16 18.70 -4.93
C ILE A 177 -3.61 18.05 -6.24
N ALA A 178 -3.56 18.78 -7.35
CA ALA A 178 -3.94 18.25 -8.67
C ALA A 178 -3.04 17.07 -9.08
N LEU A 179 -1.72 17.17 -8.92
CA LEU A 179 -0.78 16.11 -9.23
C LEU A 179 -1.01 14.87 -8.34
N SER A 180 -1.27 15.06 -7.04
CA SER A 180 -1.62 13.97 -6.13
C SER A 180 -2.89 13.24 -6.59
N ALA A 181 -3.93 13.99 -6.98
CA ALA A 181 -5.19 13.43 -7.45
C ALA A 181 -5.07 12.73 -8.81
N LEU A 182 -4.23 13.24 -9.73
CA LEU A 182 -3.92 12.61 -11.02
C LEU A 182 -2.95 11.43 -10.90
N THR A 183 -2.35 11.22 -9.73
CA THR A 183 -1.52 10.06 -9.42
C THR A 183 -2.37 8.92 -8.83
N LYS A 184 -3.22 9.24 -7.86
CA LYS A 184 -4.17 8.32 -7.24
C LYS A 184 -5.39 9.09 -6.74
N TYR A 185 -6.59 8.59 -7.00
CA TYR A 185 -7.83 9.30 -6.64
C TYR A 185 -7.95 9.64 -5.14
N PHE A 186 -7.25 8.94 -4.26
CA PHE A 186 -7.19 9.31 -2.84
C PHE A 186 -6.68 10.75 -2.63
N GLY A 187 -5.86 11.29 -3.55
CA GLY A 187 -5.41 12.69 -3.53
C GLY A 187 -6.55 13.73 -3.52
N ILE A 188 -7.73 13.36 -4.01
CA ILE A 188 -8.93 14.20 -3.98
C ILE A 188 -9.35 14.55 -2.53
N SER A 189 -9.01 13.70 -1.55
CA SER A 189 -9.30 13.94 -0.14
C SER A 189 -8.74 15.27 0.38
N LEU A 190 -7.67 15.80 -0.24
CA LEU A 190 -7.12 17.11 0.08
C LEU A 190 -8.09 18.27 -0.21
N LEU A 191 -9.00 18.11 -1.18
CA LEU A 191 -10.04 19.10 -1.48
C LEU A 191 -11.08 19.26 -0.35
N LEU A 192 -11.15 18.30 0.55
CA LEU A 192 -11.98 18.37 1.76
C LEU A 192 -11.13 18.76 2.98
N LEU A 193 -9.97 18.13 3.13
CA LEU A 193 -9.13 18.27 4.32
C LEU A 193 -8.55 19.68 4.47
N LEU A 194 -8.00 20.25 3.39
CA LEU A 194 -7.27 21.51 3.46
C LEU A 194 -8.17 22.74 3.59
N PRO A 195 -9.33 22.85 2.89
CA PRO A 195 -10.28 23.92 3.16
C PRO A 195 -10.83 23.88 4.58
N PHE A 196 -11.15 22.68 5.08
CA PHE A 196 -11.63 22.51 6.43
C PHE A 196 -10.61 23.00 7.46
N TYR A 197 -9.34 22.63 7.30
CA TYR A 197 -8.23 23.16 8.09
C TYR A 197 -8.13 24.69 8.01
N ALA A 198 -8.18 25.26 6.79
CA ALA A 198 -8.06 26.69 6.56
C ALA A 198 -9.18 27.49 7.24
N MET A 199 -10.43 27.00 7.14
CA MET A 199 -11.59 27.62 7.80
C MET A 199 -11.43 27.67 9.32
N ILE A 200 -10.99 26.60 9.94
CA ILE A 200 -10.80 26.53 11.40
C ILE A 200 -9.61 27.41 11.82
N LYS A 201 -8.50 27.37 11.05
CA LYS A 201 -7.27 28.13 11.36
C LYS A 201 -7.46 29.62 11.23
N GLN A 202 -8.13 30.09 10.18
CA GLN A 202 -8.34 31.51 9.88
C GLN A 202 -9.68 32.06 10.42
N ARG A 203 -10.60 31.18 10.83
CA ARG A 203 -11.96 31.53 11.27
C ARG A 203 -12.75 32.38 10.27
N LYS A 204 -12.38 32.35 9.01
CA LYS A 204 -13.05 33.05 7.90
C LYS A 204 -12.75 32.35 6.58
N ILE A 205 -13.66 32.53 5.63
CA ILE A 205 -13.40 32.17 4.23
C ILE A 205 -12.47 33.24 3.66
N GLY A 206 -11.35 32.83 3.09
CA GLY A 206 -10.33 33.74 2.55
C GLY A 206 -10.08 33.51 1.06
N SER A 207 -9.17 34.30 0.49
CA SER A 207 -8.73 34.19 -0.92
C SER A 207 -8.10 32.82 -1.26
N TRP A 208 -7.69 32.05 -0.25
CA TRP A 208 -7.18 30.68 -0.43
C TRP A 208 -8.19 29.76 -1.15
N LEU A 209 -9.50 30.03 -1.04
CA LEU A 209 -10.54 29.22 -1.68
C LEU A 209 -10.40 29.20 -3.23
N ILE A 210 -9.94 30.30 -3.83
CA ILE A 210 -9.79 30.40 -5.30
C ILE A 210 -8.77 29.38 -5.84
N TYR A 211 -7.76 29.02 -5.03
CA TYR A 211 -6.72 28.07 -5.45
C TYR A 211 -7.26 26.63 -5.53
N LEU A 212 -8.35 26.30 -4.86
CA LEU A 212 -9.00 24.99 -4.97
C LEU A 212 -9.71 24.80 -6.32
N ALA A 213 -9.97 25.88 -7.06
CA ALA A 213 -10.50 25.79 -8.42
C ALA A 213 -9.52 25.05 -9.35
N ILE A 214 -8.20 25.17 -9.12
CA ILE A 214 -7.17 24.56 -9.97
C ILE A 214 -7.31 23.03 -10.00
N PRO A 215 -7.21 22.29 -8.88
CA PRO A 215 -7.37 20.85 -8.91
C PRO A 215 -8.77 20.40 -9.36
N ILE A 216 -9.82 21.19 -9.08
CA ILE A 216 -11.17 20.90 -9.55
C ILE A 216 -11.24 20.97 -11.08
N ILE A 217 -10.73 22.05 -11.69
CA ILE A 217 -10.70 22.21 -13.15
C ILE A 217 -9.88 21.09 -13.80
N VAL A 218 -8.73 20.76 -13.23
CA VAL A 218 -7.86 19.68 -13.74
C VAL A 218 -8.60 18.32 -13.68
N LEU A 219 -9.31 18.01 -12.59
CA LEU A 219 -10.06 16.76 -12.45
C LEU A 219 -11.28 16.73 -13.39
N LEU A 220 -11.97 17.83 -13.57
CA LEU A 220 -13.07 17.94 -14.56
C LEU A 220 -12.55 17.76 -15.99
N GLY A 221 -11.40 18.34 -16.30
CA GLY A 221 -10.73 18.16 -17.59
C GLY A 221 -10.33 16.69 -17.82
N TYR A 222 -9.78 16.03 -16.80
CA TYR A 222 -9.45 14.60 -16.86
C TYR A 222 -10.71 13.72 -17.04
N GLN A 223 -11.78 13.99 -16.30
CA GLN A 223 -13.06 13.31 -16.44
C GLN A 223 -13.62 13.44 -17.85
N TRP A 224 -13.60 14.65 -18.40
CA TRP A 224 -14.06 14.94 -19.76
C TRP A 224 -13.18 14.27 -20.82
N GLN A 225 -11.85 14.36 -20.71
CA GLN A 225 -10.90 13.73 -21.64
C GLN A 225 -11.09 12.21 -21.68
N THR A 226 -11.19 11.56 -20.51
CA THR A 226 -11.38 10.10 -20.45
C THR A 226 -12.75 9.68 -20.97
N TYR A 227 -13.78 10.51 -20.80
CA TYR A 227 -15.08 10.28 -21.41
C TYR A 227 -15.01 10.31 -22.95
N MET A 228 -14.28 11.26 -23.52
CA MET A 228 -14.08 11.33 -24.97
C MET A 228 -13.27 10.15 -25.53
N LEU A 229 -12.27 9.66 -24.79
CA LEU A 229 -11.41 8.56 -25.23
C LEU A 229 -12.07 7.18 -25.08
N TYR A 230 -12.80 6.95 -24.01
CA TYR A 230 -13.24 5.60 -23.59
C TYR A 230 -14.76 5.45 -23.48
N GLY A 231 -15.53 6.48 -23.81
CA GLY A 231 -17.00 6.50 -23.66
C GLY A 231 -17.48 6.57 -22.21
N LYS A 232 -16.54 6.61 -21.25
CA LYS A 232 -16.81 6.76 -19.80
C LYS A 232 -15.71 7.57 -19.12
N GLY A 233 -16.11 8.40 -18.17
CA GLY A 233 -15.14 9.18 -17.40
C GLY A 233 -14.57 8.37 -16.24
N LEU A 234 -13.26 8.14 -16.25
CA LEU A 234 -12.60 7.20 -15.35
C LEU A 234 -12.60 7.62 -13.88
N LEU A 235 -12.76 8.91 -13.58
CA LEU A 235 -12.88 9.38 -12.20
C LEU A 235 -14.16 8.86 -11.53
N LEU A 236 -15.30 8.99 -12.20
CA LEU A 236 -16.59 8.51 -11.68
C LEU A 236 -16.68 6.99 -11.75
N ASP A 237 -16.13 6.36 -12.80
CA ASP A 237 -16.05 4.90 -12.92
C ASP A 237 -15.32 4.25 -11.75
N ALA A 238 -14.20 4.83 -11.30
CA ALA A 238 -13.48 4.31 -10.13
C ALA A 238 -14.31 4.39 -8.84
N GLY A 239 -15.12 5.44 -8.68
CA GLY A 239 -16.04 5.57 -7.54
C GLY A 239 -17.16 4.52 -7.57
N SER A 240 -17.78 4.30 -8.74
CA SER A 240 -18.82 3.28 -8.95
C SER A 240 -18.27 1.87 -8.68
N PHE A 241 -17.10 1.55 -9.21
CA PHE A 241 -16.44 0.26 -8.99
C PHE A 241 -16.22 -0.02 -7.50
N ALA A 242 -15.72 0.97 -6.74
CA ALA A 242 -15.48 0.77 -5.31
C ALA A 242 -16.77 0.49 -4.54
N THR A 243 -17.86 1.16 -4.88
CA THR A 243 -19.19 0.99 -4.24
C THR A 243 -19.82 -0.34 -4.61
N GLU A 244 -19.80 -0.71 -5.87
CA GLU A 244 -20.36 -1.95 -6.40
C GLU A 244 -19.63 -3.16 -5.83
N PHE A 245 -18.30 -3.20 -5.95
CA PHE A 245 -17.48 -4.29 -5.42
C PHE A 245 -17.70 -4.49 -3.92
N ARG A 246 -17.80 -3.38 -3.17
CA ARG A 246 -18.03 -3.42 -1.72
C ARG A 246 -19.41 -3.97 -1.35
N SER A 247 -20.44 -3.69 -2.16
CA SER A 247 -21.81 -4.16 -1.90
C SER A 247 -21.96 -5.69 -2.05
N HIS A 248 -21.09 -6.32 -2.83
CA HIS A 248 -21.09 -7.78 -3.06
C HIS A 248 -20.26 -8.56 -2.02
N GLN A 249 -19.58 -7.87 -1.08
CA GLN A 249 -18.83 -8.57 -0.04
C GLN A 249 -19.75 -9.05 1.08
N GLU A 250 -19.69 -10.34 1.37
CA GLU A 250 -20.47 -11.00 2.45
C GLU A 250 -19.99 -10.59 3.86
N THR A 251 -18.77 -10.06 3.97
CA THR A 251 -18.19 -9.66 5.25
C THR A 251 -18.96 -8.48 5.85
N GLY A 252 -19.49 -8.65 7.06
CA GLY A 252 -20.28 -7.62 7.74
C GLY A 252 -19.45 -6.36 8.08
N ARG A 253 -20.12 -5.19 8.17
CA ARG A 253 -19.47 -3.88 8.45
C ARG A 253 -18.62 -3.88 9.74
N ILE A 254 -19.06 -4.61 10.78
CA ILE A 254 -18.31 -4.72 12.05
C ILE A 254 -16.96 -5.41 11.80
N MET A 255 -16.95 -6.52 11.06
CA MET A 255 -15.73 -7.23 10.74
C MET A 255 -14.79 -6.39 9.87
N HIS A 256 -15.30 -5.60 8.92
CA HIS A 256 -14.50 -4.63 8.17
C HIS A 256 -13.85 -3.59 9.10
N GLY A 257 -14.57 -3.09 10.10
CA GLY A 257 -14.02 -2.18 11.11
C GLY A 257 -12.89 -2.84 11.92
N ILE A 258 -13.10 -4.08 12.36
CA ILE A 258 -12.10 -4.87 13.11
C ILE A 258 -10.84 -5.09 12.25
N MET A 259 -11.01 -5.58 11.02
CA MET A 259 -9.89 -5.77 10.09
C MET A 259 -9.20 -4.44 9.75
N GLY A 260 -9.97 -3.35 9.56
CA GLY A 260 -9.42 -2.01 9.35
C GLY A 260 -8.53 -1.54 10.50
N ILE A 261 -8.93 -1.80 11.75
CA ILE A 261 -8.12 -1.51 12.94
C ILE A 261 -6.85 -2.38 12.95
N ALA A 262 -6.96 -3.69 12.63
CA ALA A 262 -5.81 -4.60 12.58
C ALA A 262 -4.82 -4.19 11.47
N PHE A 263 -5.30 -3.83 10.28
CA PHE A 263 -4.46 -3.29 9.20
C PHE A 263 -3.79 -1.97 9.59
N THR A 264 -4.53 -1.05 10.23
CA THR A 264 -3.96 0.20 10.72
C THR A 264 -2.82 -0.07 11.70
N GLY A 265 -3.02 -0.97 12.66
CA GLY A 265 -2.01 -1.31 13.66
C GLY A 265 -0.82 -2.07 13.11
N GLY A 266 -1.03 -3.06 12.24
CA GLY A 266 0.04 -3.82 11.60
C GLY A 266 0.88 -2.92 10.68
N CYS A 267 0.24 -2.15 9.80
CA CYS A 267 0.90 -1.22 8.88
C CYS A 267 1.70 -0.12 9.58
N LEU A 268 1.25 0.34 10.76
CA LEU A 268 1.81 1.45 11.54
C LEU A 268 2.37 0.95 12.88
N SER A 269 2.91 -0.26 12.92
CA SER A 269 3.33 -0.97 14.14
C SER A 269 4.45 -0.29 14.93
N VAL A 270 5.07 0.77 14.42
CA VAL A 270 6.05 1.61 15.14
C VAL A 270 5.51 2.09 16.51
N ILE A 271 4.18 2.24 16.65
CA ILE A 271 3.54 2.63 17.90
C ILE A 271 3.80 1.62 19.03
N LEU A 272 3.82 0.32 18.73
CA LEU A 272 4.03 -0.74 19.72
C LEU A 272 5.36 -0.59 20.44
N PHE A 273 6.40 -0.21 19.73
CA PHE A 273 7.75 -0.01 20.28
C PHE A 273 7.86 1.27 21.10
N HIS A 274 6.94 2.23 20.92
CA HIS A 274 6.92 3.51 21.62
C HIS A 274 5.89 3.59 22.75
N LEU A 275 5.11 2.54 23.04
CA LEU A 275 4.02 2.56 24.04
C LEU A 275 4.48 3.07 25.42
N SER A 276 5.67 2.66 25.88
CA SER A 276 6.24 3.09 27.17
C SER A 276 6.50 4.60 27.26
N PHE A 277 6.70 5.26 26.11
CA PHE A 277 6.88 6.71 26.02
C PHE A 277 5.57 7.47 25.80
N LEU A 278 4.50 6.78 25.39
CA LEU A 278 3.21 7.38 25.05
C LEU A 278 2.22 7.33 26.22
N TRP A 279 2.37 6.34 27.12
CA TRP A 279 1.39 6.05 28.16
C TRP A 279 1.99 6.00 29.57
N SER A 280 1.14 6.18 30.60
CA SER A 280 1.52 5.94 31.98
C SER A 280 1.58 4.46 32.30
N LYS A 281 2.32 4.08 33.36
CA LYS A 281 2.41 2.69 33.82
C LYS A 281 1.03 2.03 34.05
N LYS A 282 0.07 2.79 34.61
CA LYS A 282 -1.31 2.30 34.83
C LYS A 282 -1.98 1.92 33.51
N ILE A 283 -1.87 2.77 32.49
CA ILE A 283 -2.46 2.50 31.17
C ILE A 283 -1.76 1.33 30.50
N LEU A 284 -0.45 1.20 30.62
CA LEU A 284 0.28 0.04 30.07
C LEU A 284 -0.19 -1.30 30.69
N ILE A 285 -0.46 -1.32 32.01
CA ILE A 285 -1.02 -2.51 32.67
C ILE A 285 -2.43 -2.81 32.10
N ILE A 286 -3.28 -1.78 31.97
CA ILE A 286 -4.61 -1.95 31.37
C ILE A 286 -4.52 -2.50 29.94
N GLN A 287 -3.56 -1.98 29.14
CA GLN A 287 -3.34 -2.47 27.77
C GLN A 287 -2.84 -3.91 27.74
N PHE A 288 -1.96 -4.29 28.67
CA PHE A 288 -1.50 -5.69 28.80
C PHE A 288 -2.66 -6.65 29.16
N LEU A 289 -3.48 -6.25 30.14
CA LEU A 289 -4.69 -7.04 30.49
C LEU A 289 -5.68 -7.07 29.31
N GLY A 290 -5.88 -5.95 28.64
CA GLY A 290 -6.71 -5.88 27.43
C GLY A 290 -6.21 -6.77 26.31
N LEU A 291 -4.89 -6.83 26.08
CA LEU A 291 -4.29 -7.74 25.11
C LEU A 291 -4.56 -9.20 25.48
N SER A 292 -4.39 -9.56 26.76
CA SER A 292 -4.67 -10.93 27.24
C SER A 292 -6.14 -11.30 27.04
N MET A 293 -7.05 -10.38 27.30
CA MET A 293 -8.50 -10.57 27.06
C MET A 293 -8.82 -10.68 25.56
N LEU A 294 -8.16 -9.88 24.70
CA LEU A 294 -8.32 -9.98 23.25
C LEU A 294 -7.84 -11.34 22.73
N VAL A 295 -6.67 -11.81 23.18
CA VAL A 295 -6.14 -13.12 22.80
C VAL A 295 -7.10 -14.23 23.22
N ALA A 296 -7.60 -14.20 24.48
CA ALA A 296 -8.56 -15.18 24.98
C ALA A 296 -9.89 -15.13 24.21
N GLY A 297 -10.42 -13.92 23.94
CA GLY A 297 -11.66 -13.74 23.18
C GLY A 297 -11.52 -14.21 21.73
N MET A 298 -10.44 -13.83 21.04
CA MET A 298 -10.17 -14.29 19.68
C MET A 298 -10.00 -15.82 19.61
N ALA A 299 -9.38 -16.42 20.63
CA ALA A 299 -9.25 -17.86 20.71
C ALA A 299 -10.60 -18.60 20.83
N CYS A 300 -11.69 -17.92 21.20
CA CYS A 300 -13.04 -18.50 21.24
C CYS A 300 -13.79 -18.42 19.90
N LEU A 301 -13.29 -17.62 18.93
CA LEU A 301 -13.91 -17.49 17.61
C LEU A 301 -13.51 -18.67 16.71
N PRO A 302 -14.38 -19.10 15.76
CA PRO A 302 -14.03 -20.11 14.76
C PRO A 302 -13.16 -19.52 13.65
N ASP A 303 -13.43 -18.29 13.25
CA ASP A 303 -12.79 -17.61 12.12
C ASP A 303 -12.70 -16.08 12.34
N ILE A 304 -11.95 -15.41 11.46
CA ILE A 304 -11.86 -13.94 11.35
C ILE A 304 -12.09 -13.58 9.87
N GLY A 305 -13.29 -13.14 9.55
CA GLY A 305 -13.72 -12.99 8.17
C GLY A 305 -13.77 -14.34 7.46
N SER A 306 -13.04 -14.48 6.36
CA SER A 306 -12.89 -15.74 5.61
C SER A 306 -11.70 -16.59 6.09
N PHE A 307 -10.95 -16.14 7.10
CA PHE A 307 -9.75 -16.81 7.59
C PHE A 307 -10.04 -17.70 8.79
N GLN A 308 -9.76 -19.00 8.65
CA GLN A 308 -9.91 -19.98 9.73
C GLN A 308 -8.74 -19.89 10.71
N ILE A 309 -9.05 -19.69 11.99
CA ILE A 309 -8.06 -19.63 13.07
C ILE A 309 -7.82 -21.00 13.76
N HIS A 310 -8.49 -22.03 13.26
CA HIS A 310 -8.27 -23.44 13.60
C HIS A 310 -7.64 -24.17 12.42
N ASP A 311 -6.76 -25.10 12.72
CA ASP A 311 -6.14 -25.99 11.77
C ASP A 311 -6.29 -27.44 12.26
N VAL A 312 -5.87 -28.43 11.46
CA VAL A 312 -5.86 -29.86 11.85
C VAL A 312 -5.09 -30.08 13.15
N ASP A 313 -4.02 -29.31 13.36
CA ASP A 313 -3.15 -29.36 14.56
C ASP A 313 -3.68 -28.53 15.75
N GLY A 314 -4.85 -27.89 15.61
CA GLY A 314 -5.47 -27.07 16.65
C GLY A 314 -5.55 -25.57 16.32
N ARG A 315 -5.44 -24.72 17.35
CA ARG A 315 -5.58 -23.27 17.19
C ARG A 315 -4.28 -22.62 16.70
N LYS A 316 -4.36 -21.69 15.76
CA LYS A 316 -3.24 -20.88 15.24
C LYS A 316 -2.84 -19.78 16.24
N TRP A 317 -2.28 -20.16 17.39
CA TRP A 317 -1.96 -19.23 18.48
C TRP A 317 -1.06 -18.07 18.09
N SER A 318 -0.06 -18.32 17.24
CA SER A 318 0.83 -17.26 16.73
C SER A 318 0.05 -16.20 15.95
N PHE A 319 -0.90 -16.63 15.13
CA PHE A 319 -1.77 -15.71 14.36
C PHE A 319 -2.70 -14.93 15.30
N ILE A 320 -3.38 -15.62 16.24
CA ILE A 320 -4.30 -14.98 17.21
C ILE A 320 -3.58 -13.90 17.99
N PHE A 321 -2.35 -14.18 18.45
CA PHE A 321 -1.53 -13.21 19.18
C PHE A 321 -1.17 -12.00 18.29
N GLN A 322 -0.71 -12.23 17.06
CA GLN A 322 -0.34 -11.17 16.12
C GLN A 322 -1.56 -10.29 15.74
N PHE A 323 -2.71 -10.91 15.52
CA PHE A 323 -3.95 -10.21 15.22
C PHE A 323 -4.41 -9.33 16.40
N SER A 324 -4.38 -9.87 17.62
CA SER A 324 -4.70 -9.12 18.84
C SER A 324 -3.74 -7.97 19.08
N LEU A 325 -2.44 -8.16 18.81
CA LEU A 325 -1.42 -7.11 18.91
C LEU A 325 -1.63 -6.01 17.88
N ALA A 326 -2.00 -6.38 16.64
CA ALA A 326 -2.33 -5.42 15.58
C ALA A 326 -3.60 -4.61 15.94
N LEU A 327 -4.63 -5.26 16.49
CA LEU A 327 -5.82 -4.57 17.01
C LEU A 327 -5.45 -3.57 18.11
N LEU A 328 -4.61 -3.98 19.07
CA LEU A 328 -4.14 -3.09 20.13
C LEU A 328 -3.40 -1.88 19.55
N ALA A 329 -2.51 -2.09 18.59
CA ALA A 329 -1.77 -1.01 17.94
C ALA A 329 -2.69 -0.02 17.20
N GLY A 330 -3.61 -0.52 16.38
CA GLY A 330 -4.56 0.31 15.64
C GLY A 330 -5.51 1.08 16.57
N ALA A 331 -6.04 0.42 17.61
CA ALA A 331 -6.85 1.08 18.63
C ALA A 331 -6.07 2.19 19.36
N ASN A 332 -4.79 1.96 19.68
CA ASN A 332 -3.95 2.99 20.30
C ASN A 332 -3.78 4.23 19.40
N ILE A 333 -3.59 4.06 18.08
CA ILE A 333 -3.50 5.18 17.13
C ILE A 333 -4.79 5.99 17.15
N LEU A 334 -5.95 5.33 17.02
CA LEU A 334 -7.24 6.01 16.99
C LEU A 334 -7.55 6.71 18.34
N ILE A 335 -7.31 6.03 19.46
CA ILE A 335 -7.52 6.61 20.81
C ILE A 335 -6.58 7.80 21.05
N LEU A 336 -5.30 7.70 20.66
CA LEU A 336 -4.37 8.84 20.78
C LEU A 336 -4.84 10.03 19.96
N THR A 337 -5.31 9.77 18.73
CA THR A 337 -5.81 10.83 17.84
C THR A 337 -7.04 11.53 18.45
N ALA A 338 -8.02 10.76 18.90
CA ALA A 338 -9.23 11.30 19.54
C ALA A 338 -8.91 12.06 20.84
N THR A 339 -8.02 11.50 21.68
CA THR A 339 -7.64 12.14 22.93
C THR A 339 -6.79 13.42 22.73
N ALA A 340 -5.98 13.47 21.66
CA ALA A 340 -5.23 14.67 21.31
C ALA A 340 -6.18 15.82 20.92
N LEU A 341 -7.17 15.53 20.09
CA LEU A 341 -8.19 16.50 19.70
C LEU A 341 -9.00 17.01 20.90
N TRP A 342 -9.48 16.07 21.74
CA TRP A 342 -10.26 16.43 22.92
C TRP A 342 -9.50 17.35 23.87
N LYS A 343 -8.23 17.02 24.20
CA LYS A 343 -7.40 17.79 25.13
C LYS A 343 -7.00 19.16 24.60
N SER A 344 -6.92 19.33 23.28
CA SER A 344 -6.54 20.60 22.65
C SER A 344 -7.71 21.57 22.47
N LYS A 345 -8.90 21.23 22.98
CA LYS A 345 -10.11 22.02 22.74
C LYS A 345 -10.36 22.25 21.23
N MET A 346 -10.08 21.25 20.43
CA MET A 346 -10.30 21.23 18.97
C MET A 346 -9.45 22.29 18.20
N ASP A 347 -8.20 22.50 18.60
CA ASP A 347 -7.32 23.37 17.80
C ASP A 347 -7.14 22.84 16.37
N ALA A 348 -6.87 23.76 15.43
CA ALA A 348 -6.84 23.45 13.99
C ALA A 348 -5.82 22.36 13.65
N ASP A 349 -4.65 22.33 14.31
CA ASP A 349 -3.58 21.38 13.97
C ASP A 349 -3.92 19.95 14.44
N ASN A 350 -4.50 19.80 15.64
CA ASN A 350 -4.98 18.48 16.10
C ASN A 350 -6.22 18.03 15.33
N LEU A 351 -7.07 18.96 14.90
CA LEU A 351 -8.22 18.64 14.06
C LEU A 351 -7.79 18.19 12.67
N LEU A 352 -6.75 18.82 12.08
CA LEU A 352 -6.13 18.37 10.84
C LEU A 352 -5.67 16.90 10.96
N LEU A 353 -4.89 16.58 12.00
CA LEU A 353 -4.40 15.23 12.25
C LEU A 353 -5.55 14.23 12.47
N PHE A 354 -6.59 14.65 13.20
CA PHE A 354 -7.77 13.83 13.43
C PHE A 354 -8.50 13.51 12.12
N CYS A 355 -8.87 14.53 11.34
CA CYS A 355 -9.56 14.34 10.06
C CYS A 355 -8.72 13.53 9.08
N TRP A 356 -7.40 13.72 9.08
CA TRP A 356 -6.48 12.95 8.25
C TRP A 356 -6.48 11.47 8.64
N ILE A 357 -6.23 11.15 9.91
CA ILE A 357 -6.12 9.76 10.38
C ILE A 357 -7.48 9.05 10.32
N PHE A 358 -8.54 9.64 10.89
CA PHE A 358 -9.87 9.03 10.87
C PHE A 358 -10.49 9.00 9.47
N GLY A 359 -10.27 10.02 8.65
CA GLY A 359 -10.72 10.05 7.25
C GLY A 359 -10.06 8.95 6.43
N THR A 360 -8.74 8.75 6.59
CA THR A 360 -8.03 7.65 5.91
C THR A 360 -8.48 6.29 6.43
N PHE A 361 -8.65 6.13 7.76
CA PHE A 361 -9.19 4.91 8.35
C PHE A 361 -10.58 4.58 7.79
N PHE A 362 -11.48 5.56 7.77
CA PHE A 362 -12.82 5.38 7.25
C PHE A 362 -12.81 5.00 5.76
N PHE A 363 -12.00 5.69 4.97
CA PHE A 363 -11.83 5.35 3.57
C PHE A 363 -11.32 3.92 3.38
N ALA A 364 -10.23 3.54 4.06
CA ALA A 364 -9.60 2.23 3.93
C ALA A 364 -10.52 1.08 4.39
N ALA A 365 -11.24 1.28 5.52
CA ALA A 365 -12.07 0.24 6.11
C ALA A 365 -13.45 0.13 5.46
N PHE A 366 -14.06 1.24 4.99
CA PHE A 366 -15.47 1.26 4.62
C PHE A 366 -15.80 1.75 3.21
N VAL A 367 -14.88 2.49 2.55
CA VAL A 367 -15.13 3.06 1.22
C VAL A 367 -14.35 2.33 0.13
N ASN A 368 -13.05 2.09 0.34
CA ASN A 368 -12.23 1.42 -0.65
C ASN A 368 -12.74 -0.01 -0.92
N TRP A 369 -12.60 -0.49 -2.16
CA TRP A 369 -13.07 -1.81 -2.59
C TRP A 369 -12.50 -2.97 -1.74
N SER A 370 -11.26 -2.83 -1.22
CA SER A 370 -10.69 -3.78 -0.26
C SER A 370 -9.86 -3.06 0.80
N ILE A 371 -9.76 -3.65 2.01
CA ILE A 371 -8.82 -3.20 3.03
C ILE A 371 -7.43 -3.68 2.63
N ASN A 372 -6.48 -2.77 2.51
CA ASN A 372 -5.11 -3.08 2.13
C ASN A 372 -4.12 -2.07 2.73
N GLY A 373 -2.84 -2.46 2.81
CA GLY A 373 -1.79 -1.60 3.36
C GLY A 373 -1.63 -0.29 2.59
N ARG A 374 -1.75 -0.34 1.26
CA ARG A 374 -1.62 0.84 0.39
C ARG A 374 -2.65 1.94 0.70
N SER A 375 -3.84 1.56 1.17
CA SER A 375 -4.87 2.50 1.61
C SER A 375 -4.59 3.09 3.00
N ILE A 376 -3.76 2.44 3.81
CA ILE A 376 -3.30 2.93 5.12
C ILE A 376 -2.08 3.85 4.98
N LEU A 377 -1.29 3.70 3.92
CA LEU A 377 -0.07 4.47 3.68
C LEU A 377 -0.23 6.00 3.89
N PRO A 378 -1.31 6.65 3.45
CA PRO A 378 -1.49 8.09 3.66
C PRO A 378 -1.50 8.52 5.12
N MET A 379 -1.76 7.62 6.08
CA MET A 379 -1.70 7.94 7.52
C MET A 379 -0.27 8.15 8.04
N VAL A 380 0.75 7.61 7.37
CA VAL A 380 2.13 7.57 7.87
C VAL A 380 2.63 8.92 8.37
N PRO A 381 2.54 10.04 7.60
CA PRO A 381 3.02 11.33 8.06
C PRO A 381 2.26 11.84 9.30
N ALA A 382 0.93 11.70 9.28
CA ALA A 382 0.08 12.21 10.36
C ALA A 382 0.31 11.43 11.67
N VAL A 383 0.43 10.09 11.60
CA VAL A 383 0.69 9.25 12.77
C VAL A 383 2.09 9.50 13.31
N ALA A 384 3.12 9.61 12.46
CA ALA A 384 4.47 9.96 12.92
C ALA A 384 4.49 11.29 13.69
N VAL A 385 3.82 12.33 13.17
CA VAL A 385 3.67 13.62 13.85
C VAL A 385 2.87 13.49 15.13
N LEU A 386 1.76 12.75 15.13
CA LEU A 386 0.93 12.53 16.32
C LEU A 386 1.72 11.92 17.48
N LEU A 387 2.53 10.88 17.19
CA LEU A 387 3.35 10.20 18.20
C LEU A 387 4.37 11.16 18.81
N VAL A 388 5.06 11.94 17.99
CA VAL A 388 6.03 12.93 18.49
C VAL A 388 5.34 14.04 19.27
N ARG A 389 4.20 14.58 18.81
CA ARG A 389 3.40 15.56 19.58
C ARG A 389 2.98 15.01 20.93
N ARG A 390 2.59 13.74 20.99
CA ARG A 390 2.25 13.08 22.26
C ARG A 390 3.43 13.01 23.20
N ILE A 391 4.63 12.67 22.70
CA ILE A 391 5.89 12.67 23.46
C ILE A 391 6.22 14.07 23.94
N ASP A 392 6.06 15.10 23.09
CA ASP A 392 6.29 16.49 23.44
C ASP A 392 5.37 16.99 24.56
N GLY A 393 4.14 16.49 24.62
CA GLY A 393 3.17 16.82 25.67
C GLY A 393 3.42 16.10 27.02
N MET A 394 4.38 15.16 27.10
CA MET A 394 4.70 14.45 28.33
C MET A 394 5.70 15.25 29.18
N ASN A 395 5.37 15.47 30.45
CA ASN A 395 6.29 16.12 31.40
C ASN A 395 7.18 15.07 32.05
N LYS A 396 8.27 14.64 31.37
CA LYS A 396 9.19 13.61 31.86
C LYS A 396 10.65 13.96 31.54
N SER A 397 11.58 13.54 32.41
CA SER A 397 13.01 13.82 32.32
C SER A 397 13.66 13.31 31.02
N TRP A 398 13.19 12.19 30.47
CA TRP A 398 13.72 11.60 29.25
C TRP A 398 13.24 12.29 27.97
N LYS A 399 12.33 13.25 28.02
CA LYS A 399 11.75 13.94 26.85
C LYS A 399 12.79 14.48 25.87
N ASN A 400 13.94 14.92 26.37
CA ASN A 400 15.05 15.48 25.57
C ASN A 400 16.20 14.48 25.38
N SER A 401 16.01 13.21 25.70
CA SER A 401 17.03 12.18 25.62
C SER A 401 17.04 11.46 24.26
N HIS A 402 18.21 10.99 23.85
CA HIS A 402 18.40 10.09 22.70
C HIS A 402 17.64 8.76 22.83
N ILE A 403 17.24 8.40 24.05
CA ILE A 403 16.49 7.16 24.33
C ILE A 403 15.20 7.05 23.49
N LEU A 404 14.65 8.18 23.03
CA LEU A 404 13.47 8.20 22.16
C LEU A 404 13.69 7.61 20.77
N PHE A 405 14.94 7.52 20.32
CA PHE A 405 15.28 6.95 19.01
C PHE A 405 15.47 5.43 19.05
N TRP A 406 15.78 4.86 20.22
CA TRP A 406 16.03 3.42 20.36
C TRP A 406 14.87 2.53 19.91
N PRO A 407 13.59 2.86 20.23
CA PRO A 407 12.46 2.05 19.77
C PRO A 407 12.26 2.03 18.25
N ALA A 408 12.84 2.98 17.54
CA ALA A 408 12.79 2.98 16.08
C ALA A 408 13.64 1.85 15.47
N ILE A 409 14.68 1.38 16.17
CA ILE A 409 15.55 0.30 15.69
C ILE A 409 14.75 -0.99 15.48
N PRO A 410 14.08 -1.59 16.51
CA PRO A 410 13.28 -2.79 16.30
C PRO A 410 12.09 -2.56 15.37
N ALA A 411 11.53 -1.34 15.31
CA ALA A 411 10.48 -1.01 14.34
C ALA A 411 11.00 -1.08 12.90
N ILE A 412 12.17 -0.51 12.62
CA ILE A 412 12.83 -0.59 11.30
C ILE A 412 13.20 -2.05 10.99
N CYS A 413 13.71 -2.81 11.96
CA CYS A 413 14.00 -4.24 11.76
C CYS A 413 12.76 -5.03 11.36
N LEU A 414 11.63 -4.83 12.04
CA LEU A 414 10.35 -5.46 11.66
C LEU A 414 9.93 -5.05 10.25
N SER A 415 10.04 -3.78 9.91
CA SER A 415 9.71 -3.26 8.58
C SER A 415 10.60 -3.87 7.50
N LEU A 416 11.90 -4.01 7.74
CA LEU A 416 12.84 -4.66 6.81
C LEU A 416 12.54 -6.14 6.63
N LEU A 417 12.21 -6.87 7.72
CA LEU A 417 11.78 -8.26 7.62
C LEU A 417 10.50 -8.41 6.78
N THR A 418 9.59 -7.44 6.91
CA THR A 418 8.34 -7.44 6.14
C THR A 418 8.60 -7.18 4.66
N VAL A 419 9.46 -6.20 4.33
CA VAL A 419 9.88 -5.94 2.95
C VAL A 419 10.66 -7.12 2.36
N GLN A 420 11.50 -7.78 3.16
CA GLN A 420 12.22 -8.99 2.72
C GLN A 420 11.24 -10.12 2.37
N GLY A 421 10.17 -10.29 3.15
CA GLY A 421 9.11 -11.25 2.82
C GLY A 421 8.43 -10.93 1.49
N ASP A 422 8.11 -9.68 1.27
CA ASP A 422 7.48 -9.18 0.04
C ASP A 422 8.42 -9.30 -1.18
N PHE A 423 9.70 -9.02 -0.99
CA PHE A 423 10.76 -9.20 -2.01
C PHE A 423 10.89 -10.67 -2.44
N VAL A 424 10.91 -11.59 -1.46
CA VAL A 424 11.03 -13.03 -1.74
C VAL A 424 9.79 -13.53 -2.47
N LEU A 425 8.60 -13.11 -2.07
CA LEU A 425 7.34 -13.46 -2.74
C LEU A 425 7.32 -12.92 -4.18
N ALA A 426 7.69 -11.68 -4.41
CA ALA A 426 7.74 -11.10 -5.75
C ALA A 426 8.71 -11.86 -6.67
N ASN A 427 9.92 -12.13 -6.18
CA ASN A 427 10.94 -12.85 -6.96
C ASN A 427 10.55 -14.30 -7.26
N SER A 428 9.80 -14.97 -6.37
CA SER A 428 9.35 -16.34 -6.61
C SER A 428 8.48 -16.47 -7.85
N ALA A 429 7.66 -15.47 -8.16
CA ALA A 429 6.83 -15.44 -9.37
C ALA A 429 7.69 -15.33 -10.66
N ARG A 430 8.72 -14.48 -10.64
CA ARG A 430 9.70 -14.36 -11.73
C ARG A 430 10.50 -15.66 -11.93
N ASP A 431 10.99 -16.21 -10.82
CA ASP A 431 11.81 -17.44 -10.85
C ASP A 431 10.97 -18.64 -11.30
N ALA A 432 9.70 -18.73 -10.88
CA ALA A 432 8.75 -19.73 -11.35
C ALA A 432 8.54 -19.63 -12.86
N ALA A 433 8.22 -18.42 -13.36
CA ALA A 433 8.01 -18.20 -14.78
C ALA A 433 9.26 -18.58 -15.61
N ALA A 434 10.46 -18.20 -15.16
CA ALA A 434 11.71 -18.54 -15.84
C ALA A 434 11.97 -20.05 -15.87
N LYS A 435 11.78 -20.74 -14.73
CA LYS A 435 11.97 -22.18 -14.62
C LYS A 435 10.99 -22.96 -15.49
N ILE A 436 9.70 -22.62 -15.39
CA ILE A 436 8.62 -23.30 -16.12
C ILE A 436 8.82 -23.11 -17.62
N SER A 437 9.04 -21.89 -18.11
CA SER A 437 9.26 -21.63 -19.53
C SER A 437 10.49 -22.38 -20.07
N SER A 438 11.61 -22.39 -19.32
CA SER A 438 12.81 -23.12 -19.76
C SER A 438 12.64 -24.64 -19.86
N GLU A 439 11.72 -25.23 -19.09
CA GLU A 439 11.49 -26.66 -19.07
C GLU A 439 10.40 -27.10 -20.08
N TYR A 440 9.43 -26.24 -20.38
CA TYR A 440 8.23 -26.63 -21.13
C TYR A 440 8.01 -25.87 -22.45
N ASP A 441 8.81 -24.84 -22.78
CA ASP A 441 8.69 -24.05 -24.03
C ASP A 441 9.25 -24.75 -25.27
N HIS A 442 9.75 -25.98 -25.15
CA HIS A 442 10.38 -26.73 -26.25
C HIS A 442 9.51 -27.84 -26.82
N GLY A 443 8.22 -27.88 -26.44
CA GLY A 443 7.26 -28.89 -26.92
C GLY A 443 6.64 -28.55 -28.29
N ALA A 444 5.90 -29.50 -28.83
CA ALA A 444 5.15 -29.31 -30.08
C ALA A 444 3.89 -28.43 -29.93
N GLY A 445 3.48 -28.12 -28.70
CA GLY A 445 2.32 -27.30 -28.35
C GLY A 445 2.71 -25.94 -27.71
N LYS A 446 1.70 -25.12 -27.47
CA LYS A 446 1.85 -23.82 -26.83
C LYS A 446 1.91 -23.94 -25.32
N LEU A 447 2.61 -22.98 -24.68
CA LEU A 447 2.66 -22.82 -23.23
C LEU A 447 1.59 -21.79 -22.81
N TRP A 448 0.51 -22.28 -22.23
CA TRP A 448 -0.56 -21.48 -21.66
C TRP A 448 -0.39 -21.32 -20.16
N PHE A 449 -0.92 -20.24 -19.59
CA PHE A 449 -0.93 -20.07 -18.14
C PHE A 449 -2.22 -19.41 -17.67
N GLN A 450 -2.58 -19.67 -16.42
CA GLN A 450 -3.55 -18.91 -15.64
C GLN A 450 -2.84 -18.04 -14.60
N GLY A 451 -3.59 -17.14 -14.00
CA GLY A 451 -3.09 -16.24 -12.97
C GLY A 451 -2.68 -14.88 -13.50
N HIS A 452 -2.46 -13.97 -12.58
CA HIS A 452 -2.29 -12.54 -12.84
C HIS A 452 -1.01 -12.00 -12.24
N TRP A 453 -0.88 -10.67 -12.21
CA TRP A 453 0.16 -9.90 -11.55
C TRP A 453 1.56 -10.14 -12.10
N GLY A 454 2.57 -10.21 -11.21
CA GLY A 454 3.94 -10.44 -11.63
C GLY A 454 4.13 -11.77 -12.36
N PHE A 455 3.44 -12.84 -11.95
CA PHE A 455 3.52 -14.12 -12.64
C PHE A 455 3.10 -14.01 -14.12
N GLN A 456 1.96 -13.38 -14.40
CA GLN A 456 1.50 -13.09 -15.76
C GLN A 456 2.56 -12.30 -16.55
N TYR A 457 3.06 -11.19 -15.96
CA TYR A 457 4.05 -10.35 -16.63
C TYR A 457 5.30 -11.13 -17.07
N TYR A 458 5.81 -11.99 -16.20
CA TYR A 458 7.02 -12.76 -16.52
C TYR A 458 6.74 -13.95 -17.45
N MET A 459 5.56 -14.58 -17.39
CA MET A 459 5.15 -15.62 -18.33
C MET A 459 4.99 -15.04 -19.75
N GLU A 460 4.31 -13.88 -19.90
CA GLU A 460 4.20 -13.19 -21.19
C GLU A 460 5.56 -12.78 -21.76
N LEU A 461 6.48 -12.29 -20.91
CA LEU A 461 7.86 -11.99 -21.34
C LEU A 461 8.65 -13.22 -21.84
N LYS A 462 8.24 -14.41 -21.45
CA LYS A 462 8.84 -15.68 -21.86
C LYS A 462 8.07 -16.38 -22.99
N GLY A 463 7.07 -15.71 -23.59
CA GLY A 463 6.30 -16.24 -24.70
C GLY A 463 5.10 -17.10 -24.29
N GLY A 464 4.79 -17.22 -23.00
CA GLY A 464 3.57 -17.87 -22.53
C GLY A 464 2.31 -17.08 -22.90
N GLU A 465 1.23 -17.77 -23.23
CA GLU A 465 -0.06 -17.17 -23.58
C GLU A 465 -1.04 -17.25 -22.40
N PRO A 466 -1.73 -16.14 -22.01
CA PRO A 466 -2.71 -16.20 -20.94
C PRO A 466 -3.97 -16.95 -21.38
N SER A 467 -4.47 -17.86 -20.55
CA SER A 467 -5.71 -18.58 -20.78
C SER A 467 -6.91 -17.65 -20.54
N GLU A 468 -7.86 -17.61 -21.46
CA GLU A 468 -9.11 -16.87 -21.34
C GLU A 468 -10.26 -17.82 -20.97
N ARG A 469 -11.01 -17.54 -19.92
CA ARG A 469 -12.10 -18.42 -19.43
C ARG A 469 -13.14 -18.72 -20.50
N ASN A 470 -13.49 -17.72 -21.31
CA ASN A 470 -14.56 -17.82 -22.31
C ASN A 470 -14.04 -18.13 -23.73
N ASN A 471 -12.72 -18.25 -23.92
CA ASN A 471 -12.09 -18.49 -25.24
C ASN A 471 -10.87 -19.39 -25.07
N LEU A 472 -11.11 -20.63 -24.63
CA LEU A 472 -10.08 -21.64 -24.43
C LEU A 472 -9.83 -22.39 -25.75
N ASN A 473 -8.78 -22.02 -26.46
CA ASN A 473 -8.37 -22.69 -27.73
C ASN A 473 -7.18 -23.64 -27.46
N LEU A 474 -7.35 -24.54 -26.48
CA LEU A 474 -6.33 -25.52 -26.11
C LEU A 474 -6.30 -26.68 -27.08
N LEU A 475 -5.14 -27.06 -27.59
CA LEU A 475 -4.92 -28.16 -28.52
C LEU A 475 -4.16 -29.29 -27.83
N PRO A 476 -4.33 -30.56 -28.32
CA PRO A 476 -3.52 -31.67 -27.83
C PRO A 476 -2.04 -31.40 -28.03
N GLY A 477 -1.27 -31.60 -26.94
CA GLY A 477 0.15 -31.27 -26.87
C GLY A 477 0.45 -29.92 -26.24
N ASP A 478 -0.56 -29.08 -26.00
CA ASP A 478 -0.41 -27.85 -25.24
C ASP A 478 -0.15 -28.12 -23.75
N ILE A 479 0.52 -27.19 -23.11
CA ILE A 479 0.79 -27.21 -21.67
C ILE A 479 0.09 -26.02 -21.02
N VAL A 480 -0.59 -26.27 -19.88
CA VAL A 480 -1.27 -25.23 -19.11
C VAL A 480 -0.67 -25.18 -17.69
N VAL A 481 -0.20 -24.01 -17.32
CA VAL A 481 0.34 -23.74 -15.98
C VAL A 481 -0.72 -23.08 -15.12
N ILE A 482 -0.99 -23.66 -13.94
CA ILE A 482 -2.00 -23.16 -13.00
C ILE A 482 -1.37 -22.91 -11.64
N PRO A 483 -1.21 -21.66 -11.19
CA PRO A 483 -0.84 -21.34 -9.81
C PRO A 483 -1.87 -21.93 -8.85
N GLN A 484 -1.42 -22.63 -7.81
CA GLN A 484 -2.31 -23.29 -6.85
C GLN A 484 -2.59 -22.44 -5.61
N ASN A 485 -1.75 -21.44 -5.34
CA ASN A 485 -1.89 -20.51 -4.23
C ASN A 485 -1.49 -19.08 -4.66
N ASN A 486 -1.92 -18.09 -3.88
CA ASN A 486 -1.61 -16.67 -4.04
C ASN A 486 -1.89 -16.09 -5.44
N ASN A 487 -2.90 -16.63 -6.13
CA ASN A 487 -3.33 -16.13 -7.43
C ASN A 487 -4.83 -16.42 -7.66
N TYR A 488 -5.42 -15.76 -8.65
CA TYR A 488 -6.76 -16.07 -9.13
C TYR A 488 -6.66 -17.03 -10.30
N THR A 489 -7.44 -18.10 -10.27
CA THR A 489 -7.49 -19.12 -11.30
C THR A 489 -8.93 -19.61 -11.46
N PHE A 490 -9.21 -20.26 -12.59
CA PHE A 490 -10.50 -20.87 -12.86
C PHE A 490 -10.35 -22.36 -13.24
N SER A 491 -11.41 -23.13 -13.01
CA SER A 491 -11.42 -24.54 -13.38
C SER A 491 -11.54 -24.70 -14.89
N LEU A 492 -10.65 -25.49 -15.49
CA LEU A 492 -10.78 -25.87 -16.90
C LEU A 492 -12.06 -26.72 -17.10
N PRO A 493 -12.78 -26.54 -18.21
CA PRO A 493 -13.97 -27.33 -18.53
C PRO A 493 -13.68 -28.83 -18.52
N GLU A 494 -14.68 -29.65 -18.13
CA GLU A 494 -14.51 -31.10 -17.99
C GLU A 494 -14.26 -31.81 -19.33
N HIS A 495 -14.79 -31.28 -20.44
CA HIS A 495 -14.59 -31.84 -21.76
C HIS A 495 -13.14 -31.71 -22.28
N ILE A 496 -12.30 -30.90 -21.65
CA ILE A 496 -10.88 -30.80 -22.00
C ILE A 496 -10.13 -31.91 -21.29
N SER A 497 -9.71 -32.92 -22.07
CA SER A 497 -8.87 -34.01 -21.58
C SER A 497 -7.51 -33.49 -21.17
N ARG A 498 -7.14 -33.70 -19.89
CA ARG A 498 -5.91 -33.18 -19.29
C ARG A 498 -5.30 -34.17 -18.33
N LYS A 499 -3.97 -34.13 -18.23
CA LYS A 499 -3.21 -34.93 -17.29
C LYS A 499 -2.28 -34.03 -16.50
N MET A 500 -2.20 -34.19 -15.18
CA MET A 500 -1.18 -33.56 -14.36
C MET A 500 0.18 -34.16 -14.73
N ILE A 501 1.09 -33.34 -15.27
CA ILE A 501 2.45 -33.74 -15.63
C ILE A 501 3.37 -33.58 -14.43
N ASP A 502 3.27 -32.40 -13.75
CA ASP A 502 4.20 -32.03 -12.68
C ASP A 502 3.57 -31.01 -11.74
N ILE A 503 4.17 -30.82 -10.55
CA ILE A 503 3.90 -29.72 -9.63
C ILE A 503 5.24 -29.05 -9.31
N LYS A 504 5.41 -27.80 -9.75
CA LYS A 504 6.58 -27.00 -9.42
C LYS A 504 6.40 -26.31 -8.07
N GLU A 505 7.27 -26.61 -7.14
CA GLU A 505 7.31 -25.98 -5.82
C GLU A 505 8.47 -24.98 -5.75
N ILE A 506 8.15 -23.76 -5.35
CA ILE A 506 9.12 -22.67 -5.16
C ILE A 506 9.14 -22.31 -3.68
N PRO A 507 10.23 -22.62 -2.96
CA PRO A 507 10.34 -22.32 -1.54
C PRO A 507 10.54 -20.83 -1.28
N LEU A 508 9.79 -20.26 -0.32
CA LEU A 508 9.92 -18.89 0.13
C LEU A 508 10.84 -18.80 1.35
N LYS A 509 12.09 -18.38 1.14
CA LYS A 509 13.10 -18.24 2.21
C LYS A 509 12.93 -16.90 2.94
N ALA A 510 11.82 -16.75 3.65
CA ALA A 510 11.52 -15.58 4.48
C ALA A 510 10.79 -16.02 5.76
N VAL A 511 10.73 -15.12 6.75
CA VAL A 511 10.05 -15.32 8.03
C VAL A 511 8.79 -14.47 8.18
N VAL A 512 8.47 -13.66 7.17
CA VAL A 512 7.26 -12.82 7.13
C VAL A 512 6.57 -13.03 5.79
N SER A 513 5.27 -13.31 5.85
CA SER A 513 4.38 -13.36 4.69
C SER A 513 3.61 -12.05 4.56
N THR A 514 3.54 -11.49 3.35
CA THR A 514 2.76 -10.28 3.03
C THR A 514 1.49 -10.59 2.23
N MET A 515 1.44 -11.75 1.59
CA MET A 515 0.26 -12.22 0.86
C MET A 515 0.27 -13.75 0.84
N ASN A 516 -0.61 -14.36 1.61
CA ASN A 516 -0.82 -15.80 1.61
C ASN A 516 -2.10 -16.13 2.39
N LYS A 517 -3.06 -16.79 1.73
CA LYS A 517 -4.37 -17.09 2.33
C LYS A 517 -4.26 -18.08 3.49
N GLU A 518 -3.37 -19.06 3.40
CA GLU A 518 -3.16 -20.08 4.47
C GLU A 518 -2.52 -19.45 5.70
N ALA A 519 -1.55 -18.52 5.50
CA ALA A 519 -0.91 -17.80 6.59
C ALA A 519 -1.79 -16.68 7.17
N GLY A 520 -2.82 -16.22 6.45
CA GLY A 520 -3.71 -15.14 6.88
C GLY A 520 -3.13 -13.73 6.64
N SER A 521 -2.20 -13.58 5.70
CA SER A 521 -1.58 -12.30 5.35
C SER A 521 -2.14 -11.75 4.04
N GLY A 522 -2.48 -10.45 4.02
CA GLY A 522 -3.13 -9.81 2.89
C GLY A 522 -2.76 -8.33 2.74
N PHE A 523 -1.45 -7.99 2.69
CA PHE A 523 -1.01 -6.59 2.56
C PHE A 523 -1.70 -5.86 1.39
N TYR A 524 -1.86 -6.54 0.26
CA TYR A 524 -2.45 -5.98 -0.96
C TYR A 524 -3.98 -6.09 -1.00
N SER A 525 -4.57 -7.01 -0.25
CA SER A 525 -6.03 -7.13 -0.05
C SER A 525 -6.35 -8.05 1.13
N HIS A 526 -7.28 -7.63 2.00
CA HIS A 526 -7.79 -8.45 3.12
C HIS A 526 -8.47 -9.75 2.66
N LEU A 527 -8.79 -9.89 1.37
CA LEU A 527 -9.32 -11.13 0.80
C LEU A 527 -8.30 -12.29 0.85
N TRP A 528 -7.01 -11.98 0.97
CA TRP A 528 -5.92 -12.95 1.19
C TRP A 528 -5.64 -13.22 2.65
N GLY A 529 -6.03 -12.32 3.54
CA GLY A 529 -5.87 -12.50 4.97
C GLY A 529 -6.20 -11.25 5.76
N PRO A 530 -6.68 -11.40 7.02
CA PRO A 530 -7.14 -10.27 7.84
C PRO A 530 -6.00 -9.46 8.49
N LEU A 531 -4.72 -9.82 8.25
CA LEU A 531 -3.54 -9.05 8.66
C LEU A 531 -2.75 -8.56 7.46
N PRO A 532 -2.09 -7.39 7.54
CA PRO A 532 -1.24 -6.92 6.44
C PRO A 532 0.01 -7.77 6.25
N PHE A 533 0.50 -8.42 7.29
CA PHE A 533 1.59 -9.39 7.25
C PHE A 533 1.52 -10.32 8.46
N VAL A 534 2.14 -11.49 8.35
CA VAL A 534 2.21 -12.50 9.41
C VAL A 534 3.64 -13.01 9.53
N LEU A 535 4.17 -13.04 10.77
CA LEU A 535 5.44 -13.69 11.09
C LEU A 535 5.19 -15.17 11.34
N GLY A 536 6.00 -16.03 10.71
CA GLY A 536 5.93 -17.47 10.87
C GLY A 536 6.39 -18.23 9.65
N ARG A 537 6.05 -19.51 9.60
CA ARG A 537 6.32 -20.38 8.45
C ARG A 537 5.49 -19.90 7.25
N ILE A 538 6.13 -19.76 6.11
CA ILE A 538 5.47 -19.37 4.86
C ILE A 538 5.30 -20.62 4.00
N PRO A 539 4.08 -20.93 3.52
CA PRO A 539 3.86 -21.99 2.55
C PRO A 539 4.61 -21.75 1.25
N MET A 540 5.04 -22.82 0.57
CA MET A 540 5.68 -22.73 -0.73
C MET A 540 4.69 -22.26 -1.80
N GLU A 541 5.17 -21.54 -2.81
CA GLU A 541 4.40 -21.29 -4.02
C GLU A 541 4.36 -22.56 -4.87
N ARG A 542 3.17 -22.90 -5.36
CA ARG A 542 2.93 -24.11 -6.14
C ARG A 542 2.29 -23.81 -7.48
N TYR A 543 2.80 -24.47 -8.52
CA TYR A 543 2.31 -24.34 -9.88
C TYR A 543 2.07 -25.74 -10.45
N GLY A 544 0.79 -26.07 -10.73
CA GLY A 544 0.41 -27.29 -11.40
C GLY A 544 0.68 -27.19 -12.90
N ILE A 545 1.32 -28.20 -13.47
CA ILE A 545 1.62 -28.29 -14.90
C ILE A 545 0.71 -29.36 -15.50
N LEU A 546 -0.18 -28.96 -16.40
CA LEU A 546 -1.13 -29.83 -17.06
C LEU A 546 -0.77 -30.01 -18.54
N GLY A 547 -0.71 -31.24 -19.03
CA GLY A 547 -0.66 -31.53 -20.44
C GLY A 547 -2.07 -31.71 -20.98
N ILE A 548 -2.35 -31.19 -22.16
CA ILE A 548 -3.62 -31.37 -22.89
C ILE A 548 -3.50 -32.58 -23.76
N ASP A 549 -4.34 -33.58 -23.53
CA ASP A 549 -4.38 -34.82 -24.25
C ASP A 549 -5.42 -34.78 -25.40
N ARG A 550 -5.26 -35.68 -26.39
CA ARG A 550 -6.35 -35.95 -27.34
C ARG A 550 -7.51 -36.53 -26.54
N GLY A 551 -8.66 -35.86 -26.54
CA GLY A 551 -9.86 -36.45 -25.98
C GLY A 551 -10.05 -37.85 -26.55
N ILE A 552 -10.28 -38.80 -25.64
CA ILE A 552 -10.75 -40.10 -26.11
C ILE A 552 -12.12 -39.84 -26.75
N PRO A 553 -12.32 -40.23 -28.04
CA PRO A 553 -13.57 -39.96 -28.76
C PRO A 553 -14.76 -40.60 -28.06
#